data_b2675cf810db055adfd5163cc20680a5
#
_entry.id   b2675cf810db055adfd5163cc20680a5
#
_cell.length_a   1.000
_cell.length_b   1.000
_cell.length_c   1.000
_cell.angle_alpha   90.00
_cell.angle_beta   90.00
_cell.angle_gamma   90.00
#
_symmetry.space_group_name_H-M   'P 1'
#
loop_
_entity.id
_entity.type
_entity.pdbx_description
1 polymer ?
#
loop_
_entity_poly.entity_id
_entity_poly.type
_entity_poly.pdbx_seq_one_letter_code
_entity_poly.pdbx_strand_id
1 'polypeptide(L)'
;MAKKGAALKSQDVASPIWDATGERPALPDTPCELLTPAQTGATAADRIAMVRAELQKAGATALAVTGLDCVGWLLNLRARDLPCTPLAVAYALVTREACTLFLADGRLNAEDAATLAASGVTVRGYNELVDAVHALPADEVFLVDEKATNYDLYTALTAHKTVAGADPIFALKGIKNETELKNIRECHIRDGVAVVRFQMDLEKALAEGKQLTEIDIDTMLQKRRAEMPGYFEDSFSTIAAYGANAAMMHYHAEGDVNSVIEPRGFLLVDNGGQYDCGTTDITRTYPVGPLTDNERRYYTWVLQSHIDMARAVFLDYCTGFALDTCARGPVWAHKVNYRCGTGHGVGFIS
;
A
#
# COMPACT_ATOMS: atom_id res chain seq x y z
N MET A 1 -8.08 -9.93 30.02
CA MET A 1 -8.25 -8.90 31.08
C MET A 1 -9.29 -9.29 32.11
N ALA A 2 -10.48 -9.75 31.75
CA ALA A 2 -11.52 -10.16 32.69
C ALA A 2 -11.05 -11.17 33.76
N LYS A 3 -10.16 -12.12 33.41
CA LYS A 3 -9.56 -13.07 34.36
C LYS A 3 -8.68 -12.42 35.45
N LYS A 4 -8.32 -11.13 35.31
CA LYS A 4 -7.53 -10.35 36.28
C LYS A 4 -8.35 -9.24 36.97
N GLY A 5 -9.68 -9.24 36.82
CA GLY A 5 -10.55 -8.23 37.39
C GLY A 5 -10.44 -6.83 36.79
N ALA A 6 -9.79 -6.71 35.60
CA ALA A 6 -9.68 -5.46 34.90
C ALA A 6 -10.83 -5.29 33.88
N ALA A 7 -11.43 -4.12 33.85
CA ALA A 7 -12.44 -3.73 32.87
C ALA A 7 -11.82 -2.76 31.84
N LEU A 8 -12.11 -2.97 30.55
CA LEU A 8 -11.83 -2.00 29.51
C LEU A 8 -12.95 -0.95 29.54
N LYS A 9 -12.55 0.33 29.55
CA LYS A 9 -13.45 1.45 29.27
C LYS A 9 -13.04 2.02 27.90
N SER A 10 -14.00 2.17 27.00
CA SER A 10 -13.82 3.04 25.83
C SER A 10 -13.82 4.48 26.31
N GLN A 11 -12.76 5.22 26.01
CA GLN A 11 -12.65 6.63 26.31
C GLN A 11 -11.79 7.28 25.24
N ASP A 12 -12.38 8.19 24.50
CA ASP A 12 -11.64 9.04 23.59
C ASP A 12 -10.88 10.11 24.40
N VAL A 13 -9.56 9.95 24.50
CA VAL A 13 -8.69 10.90 25.20
C VAL A 13 -7.96 11.84 24.23
N ALA A 14 -7.94 11.52 22.94
CA ALA A 14 -7.23 12.29 21.92
C ALA A 14 -8.09 13.43 21.35
N SER A 15 -9.35 13.17 21.04
CA SER A 15 -10.26 14.17 20.47
C SER A 15 -10.41 15.42 21.33
N PRO A 16 -10.63 15.35 22.66
CA PRO A 16 -10.72 16.57 23.47
C PRO A 16 -9.44 17.40 23.47
N ILE A 17 -8.26 16.76 23.35
CA ILE A 17 -6.97 17.47 23.28
C ILE A 17 -6.87 18.17 21.93
N TRP A 18 -7.12 17.47 20.82
CA TRP A 18 -7.08 18.04 19.49
C TRP A 18 -8.09 19.19 19.30
N ASP A 19 -9.30 19.00 19.80
CA ASP A 19 -10.34 20.04 19.74
C ASP A 19 -9.94 21.29 20.53
N ALA A 20 -9.29 21.09 21.70
CA ALA A 20 -8.81 22.21 22.53
C ALA A 20 -7.61 22.95 21.89
N THR A 21 -6.75 22.27 21.15
CA THR A 21 -5.60 22.91 20.44
C THR A 21 -5.99 23.48 19.09
N GLY A 22 -7.12 23.06 18.51
CA GLY A 22 -7.52 23.45 17.16
C GLY A 22 -6.69 22.81 16.05
N GLU A 23 -5.88 21.80 16.37
CA GLU A 23 -4.95 21.15 15.44
C GLU A 23 -5.52 19.87 14.80
N ARG A 24 -6.78 19.52 15.09
CA ARG A 24 -7.44 18.36 14.45
C ARG A 24 -7.53 18.59 12.94
N PRO A 25 -6.93 17.73 12.10
CA PRO A 25 -7.10 17.82 10.66
C PRO A 25 -8.57 17.67 10.27
N ALA A 26 -9.01 18.45 9.31
CA ALA A 26 -10.31 18.23 8.66
C ALA A 26 -10.30 16.91 7.87
N LEU A 27 -11.47 16.35 7.60
CA LEU A 27 -11.58 15.26 6.64
C LEU A 27 -11.09 15.75 5.26
N PRO A 28 -10.41 14.88 4.50
CA PRO A 28 -9.99 15.24 3.15
C PRO A 28 -11.18 15.62 2.28
N ASP A 29 -10.98 16.63 1.43
CA ASP A 29 -11.93 17.14 0.45
C ASP A 29 -11.48 16.96 -1.00
N THR A 30 -10.38 16.22 -1.22
CA THR A 30 -9.87 15.95 -2.56
C THR A 30 -10.90 15.19 -3.39
N PRO A 31 -11.05 15.48 -4.69
CA PRO A 31 -11.94 14.76 -5.56
C PRO A 31 -11.62 13.27 -5.59
N CYS A 32 -12.65 12.44 -5.58
CA CYS A 32 -12.55 11.02 -5.84
C CYS A 32 -12.76 10.73 -7.33
N GLU A 33 -12.13 9.67 -7.81
CA GLU A 33 -12.27 9.15 -9.16
C GLU A 33 -12.47 7.63 -9.14
N LEU A 34 -13.17 7.09 -10.13
CA LEU A 34 -13.30 5.65 -10.31
C LEU A 34 -12.35 5.16 -11.40
N LEU A 35 -11.57 4.13 -11.08
CA LEU A 35 -10.84 3.39 -12.10
C LEU A 35 -11.81 2.62 -13.00
N THR A 36 -11.53 2.61 -14.28
CA THR A 36 -12.35 1.94 -15.28
C THR A 36 -12.14 0.42 -15.29
N PRO A 37 -13.11 -0.38 -15.76
CA PRO A 37 -12.89 -1.82 -15.97
C PRO A 37 -11.75 -2.13 -16.95
N ALA A 38 -11.39 -1.23 -17.86
CA ALA A 38 -10.21 -1.38 -18.72
C ALA A 38 -8.89 -1.32 -17.92
N GLN A 39 -8.88 -0.61 -16.80
CA GLN A 39 -7.73 -0.56 -15.89
C GLN A 39 -7.75 -1.74 -14.91
N THR A 40 -8.90 -2.07 -14.34
CA THR A 40 -9.01 -2.98 -13.19
C THR A 40 -9.51 -4.38 -13.54
N GLY A 41 -10.05 -4.60 -14.73
CA GLY A 41 -10.59 -5.89 -15.18
C GLY A 41 -11.92 -6.30 -14.54
N ALA A 42 -12.49 -5.48 -13.65
CA ALA A 42 -13.74 -5.78 -12.95
C ALA A 42 -14.50 -4.50 -12.57
N THR A 43 -15.82 -4.58 -12.52
CA THR A 43 -16.67 -3.52 -11.98
C THR A 43 -16.80 -3.62 -10.45
N ALA A 44 -17.29 -2.58 -9.80
CA ALA A 44 -17.64 -2.65 -8.37
C ALA A 44 -18.69 -3.74 -8.11
N ALA A 45 -19.66 -3.92 -9.00
CA ALA A 45 -20.67 -4.98 -8.88
C ALA A 45 -20.06 -6.38 -8.87
N ASP A 46 -19.08 -6.65 -9.76
CA ASP A 46 -18.37 -7.93 -9.80
C ASP A 46 -17.63 -8.19 -8.48
N ARG A 47 -16.92 -7.20 -7.96
CA ARG A 47 -16.15 -7.31 -6.71
C ARG A 47 -17.04 -7.47 -5.48
N ILE A 48 -18.16 -6.75 -5.42
CA ILE A 48 -19.17 -6.92 -4.37
C ILE A 48 -19.72 -8.35 -4.40
N ALA A 49 -20.00 -8.89 -5.58
CA ALA A 49 -20.44 -10.28 -5.72
C ALA A 49 -19.40 -11.29 -5.23
N MET A 50 -18.10 -11.07 -5.54
CA MET A 50 -17.01 -11.89 -5.02
C MET A 50 -16.95 -11.85 -3.48
N VAL A 51 -17.04 -10.68 -2.88
CA VAL A 51 -17.03 -10.52 -1.42
C VAL A 51 -18.22 -11.24 -0.79
N ARG A 52 -19.42 -11.09 -1.34
CA ARG A 52 -20.63 -11.81 -0.86
C ARG A 52 -20.47 -13.33 -0.92
N ALA A 53 -19.82 -13.85 -1.96
CA ALA A 53 -19.53 -15.27 -2.07
C ALA A 53 -18.59 -15.78 -0.96
N GLU A 54 -17.57 -14.99 -0.60
CA GLU A 54 -16.68 -15.33 0.52
C GLU A 54 -17.39 -15.22 1.88
N LEU A 55 -18.23 -14.20 2.08
CA LEU A 55 -19.06 -14.08 3.28
C LEU A 55 -19.97 -15.30 3.46
N GLN A 56 -20.63 -15.75 2.38
CA GLN A 56 -21.48 -16.94 2.41
C GLN A 56 -20.68 -18.18 2.84
N LYS A 57 -19.47 -18.38 2.31
CA LYS A 57 -18.58 -19.49 2.70
C LYS A 57 -18.21 -19.45 4.18
N ALA A 58 -18.03 -18.23 4.71
CA ALA A 58 -17.75 -18.02 6.14
C ALA A 58 -18.98 -18.14 7.04
N GLY A 59 -20.19 -18.29 6.48
CA GLY A 59 -21.45 -18.26 7.24
C GLY A 59 -21.86 -16.86 7.70
N ALA A 60 -21.31 -15.82 7.08
CA ALA A 60 -21.61 -14.42 7.32
C ALA A 60 -22.47 -13.83 6.21
N THR A 61 -23.06 -12.66 6.45
CA THR A 61 -23.90 -11.96 5.49
C THR A 61 -23.54 -10.49 5.32
N ALA A 62 -22.72 -9.97 6.25
CA ALA A 62 -22.32 -8.57 6.26
C ALA A 62 -20.83 -8.42 6.61
N LEU A 63 -20.22 -7.34 6.06
CA LEU A 63 -18.84 -6.94 6.30
C LEU A 63 -18.75 -5.42 6.35
N ALA A 64 -18.18 -4.88 7.41
CA ALA A 64 -17.75 -3.49 7.47
C ALA A 64 -16.30 -3.42 6.99
N VAL A 65 -16.07 -2.76 5.87
CA VAL A 65 -14.76 -2.61 5.22
C VAL A 65 -14.14 -1.30 5.69
N THR A 66 -13.03 -1.38 6.41
CA THR A 66 -12.35 -0.22 7.01
C THR A 66 -10.94 0.03 6.44
N GLY A 67 -10.33 -0.96 5.80
CA GLY A 67 -9.07 -0.78 5.10
C GLY A 67 -9.26 0.11 3.86
N LEU A 68 -8.52 1.23 3.77
CA LEU A 68 -8.66 2.18 2.65
C LEU A 68 -8.38 1.50 1.30
N ASP A 69 -7.38 0.65 1.26
CA ASP A 69 -7.01 -0.17 0.10
C ASP A 69 -8.08 -1.23 -0.23
N CYS A 70 -8.75 -1.76 0.78
CA CYS A 70 -9.89 -2.68 0.61
C CYS A 70 -11.10 -1.96 0.01
N VAL A 71 -11.44 -0.76 0.51
CA VAL A 71 -12.49 0.09 -0.06
C VAL A 71 -12.13 0.49 -1.49
N GLY A 72 -10.88 0.93 -1.70
CA GLY A 72 -10.36 1.30 -3.01
C GLY A 72 -10.44 0.16 -4.03
N TRP A 73 -10.10 -1.07 -3.62
CA TRP A 73 -10.23 -2.25 -4.46
C TRP A 73 -11.71 -2.61 -4.70
N LEU A 74 -12.51 -2.67 -3.66
CA LEU A 74 -13.93 -3.09 -3.74
C LEU A 74 -14.74 -2.25 -4.72
N LEU A 75 -14.54 -0.93 -4.67
CA LEU A 75 -15.35 0.05 -5.40
C LEU A 75 -14.61 0.71 -6.58
N ASN A 76 -13.40 0.29 -6.90
CA ASN A 76 -12.52 0.96 -7.86
C ASN A 76 -12.24 2.44 -7.51
N LEU A 77 -12.43 2.84 -6.27
CA LEU A 77 -12.36 4.22 -5.79
C LEU A 77 -10.92 4.66 -5.55
N ARG A 78 -10.54 5.83 -6.04
CA ARG A 78 -9.26 6.47 -5.76
C ARG A 78 -9.45 7.93 -5.36
N ALA A 79 -8.51 8.45 -4.59
CA ALA A 79 -8.39 9.86 -4.25
C ALA A 79 -6.95 10.15 -3.82
N ARG A 80 -6.58 11.42 -3.68
CA ARG A 80 -5.25 11.83 -3.24
C ARG A 80 -5.30 12.38 -1.81
N ASP A 81 -5.90 11.61 -0.90
CA ASP A 81 -6.04 12.00 0.51
C ASP A 81 -4.75 11.85 1.30
N LEU A 82 -3.90 10.93 0.87
CA LEU A 82 -2.64 10.61 1.51
C LEU A 82 -1.50 10.77 0.51
N PRO A 83 -0.37 11.38 0.90
CA PRO A 83 0.81 11.48 0.03
C PRO A 83 1.23 10.09 -0.47
N CYS A 84 1.61 10.00 -1.73
CA CYS A 84 2.10 8.78 -2.38
C CYS A 84 1.11 7.59 -2.37
N THR A 85 -0.08 7.77 -1.85
CA THR A 85 -1.05 6.68 -1.65
C THR A 85 -2.41 7.12 -2.19
N PRO A 86 -2.78 6.75 -3.43
CA PRO A 86 -3.97 7.26 -4.10
C PRO A 86 -5.26 6.59 -3.60
N LEU A 87 -5.50 6.66 -2.29
CA LEU A 87 -6.66 6.06 -1.63
C LEU A 87 -7.56 7.14 -1.01
N ALA A 88 -8.86 6.86 -1.03
CA ALA A 88 -9.86 7.71 -0.38
C ALA A 88 -10.00 7.34 1.11
N VAL A 89 -10.06 8.34 1.98
CA VAL A 89 -10.51 8.15 3.36
C VAL A 89 -12.01 7.89 3.34
N ALA A 90 -12.37 6.61 3.43
CA ALA A 90 -13.73 6.12 3.29
C ALA A 90 -13.93 4.79 4.02
N TYR A 91 -15.17 4.41 4.21
CA TYR A 91 -15.57 3.08 4.64
C TYR A 91 -16.56 2.48 3.65
N ALA A 92 -16.75 1.17 3.69
CA ALA A 92 -17.85 0.53 3.00
C ALA A 92 -18.56 -0.49 3.90
N LEU A 93 -19.84 -0.70 3.66
CA LEU A 93 -20.64 -1.70 4.33
C LEU A 93 -21.29 -2.57 3.27
N VAL A 94 -20.90 -3.82 3.22
CA VAL A 94 -21.47 -4.84 2.33
C VAL A 94 -22.45 -5.68 3.11
N THR A 95 -23.67 -5.85 2.63
CA THR A 95 -24.69 -6.76 3.18
C THR A 95 -25.17 -7.73 2.07
N ARG A 96 -26.11 -8.61 2.38
CA ARG A 96 -26.70 -9.54 1.40
C ARG A 96 -27.19 -8.82 0.15
N GLU A 97 -27.85 -7.68 0.32
CA GLU A 97 -28.58 -7.01 -0.77
C GLU A 97 -28.00 -5.63 -1.12
N ALA A 98 -27.34 -4.97 -0.17
CA ALA A 98 -26.86 -3.60 -0.32
C ALA A 98 -25.33 -3.50 -0.24
N CYS A 99 -24.81 -2.44 -0.82
CA CYS A 99 -23.45 -1.95 -0.54
C CYS A 99 -23.53 -0.44 -0.33
N THR A 100 -22.96 0.05 0.76
CA THR A 100 -22.94 1.47 1.09
C THR A 100 -21.50 1.96 1.19
N LEU A 101 -21.19 3.03 0.48
CA LEU A 101 -19.93 3.78 0.61
C LEU A 101 -20.18 4.93 1.60
N PHE A 102 -19.32 5.07 2.59
CA PHE A 102 -19.31 6.20 3.54
C PHE A 102 -18.15 7.11 3.19
N LEU A 103 -18.47 8.31 2.71
CA LEU A 103 -17.51 9.27 2.17
C LEU A 103 -17.89 10.68 2.60
N ALA A 104 -16.94 11.58 2.76
CA ALA A 104 -17.24 13.00 2.94
C ALA A 104 -17.98 13.56 1.73
N ASP A 105 -18.88 14.51 1.98
CA ASP A 105 -19.78 15.05 0.95
C ASP A 105 -19.04 15.79 -0.17
N GLY A 106 -19.61 15.77 -1.37
CA GLY A 106 -19.15 16.56 -2.52
C GLY A 106 -17.89 16.03 -3.22
N ARG A 107 -17.38 14.87 -2.86
CA ARG A 107 -16.13 14.33 -3.40
C ARG A 107 -16.27 13.52 -4.69
N LEU A 108 -17.48 13.04 -5.01
CA LEU A 108 -17.78 12.33 -6.25
C LEU A 108 -18.41 13.28 -7.27
N ASN A 109 -17.95 13.23 -8.51
CA ASN A 109 -18.64 13.85 -9.61
C ASN A 109 -19.93 13.08 -9.99
N ALA A 110 -20.79 13.67 -10.80
CA ALA A 110 -22.09 13.08 -11.16
C ALA A 110 -21.98 11.75 -11.94
N GLU A 111 -20.94 11.59 -12.76
CA GLU A 111 -20.71 10.40 -13.58
C GLU A 111 -20.27 9.22 -12.70
N ASP A 112 -19.31 9.45 -11.81
CA ASP A 112 -18.83 8.43 -10.86
C ASP A 112 -19.92 8.02 -9.88
N ALA A 113 -20.71 8.98 -9.39
CA ALA A 113 -21.86 8.70 -8.53
C ALA A 113 -22.90 7.83 -9.24
N ALA A 114 -23.21 8.12 -10.52
CA ALA A 114 -24.11 7.31 -11.33
C ALA A 114 -23.54 5.89 -11.59
N THR A 115 -22.24 5.77 -11.82
CA THR A 115 -21.55 4.47 -12.02
C THR A 115 -21.63 3.60 -10.77
N LEU A 116 -21.40 4.18 -9.59
CA LEU A 116 -21.56 3.48 -8.31
C LEU A 116 -23.01 3.06 -8.08
N ALA A 117 -23.98 3.96 -8.34
CA ALA A 117 -25.39 3.66 -8.21
C ALA A 117 -25.83 2.52 -9.15
N ALA A 118 -25.33 2.50 -10.40
CA ALA A 118 -25.57 1.42 -11.36
C ALA A 118 -24.97 0.07 -10.90
N SER A 119 -23.92 0.11 -10.06
CA SER A 119 -23.33 -1.06 -9.41
C SER A 119 -24.04 -1.47 -8.10
N GLY A 120 -25.15 -0.83 -7.75
CA GLY A 120 -25.91 -1.10 -6.52
C GLY A 120 -25.27 -0.52 -5.26
N VAL A 121 -24.43 0.52 -5.39
CA VAL A 121 -23.79 1.20 -4.27
C VAL A 121 -24.52 2.50 -3.95
N THR A 122 -24.90 2.69 -2.68
CA THR A 122 -25.39 3.95 -2.15
C THR A 122 -24.27 4.71 -1.46
N VAL A 123 -24.31 6.04 -1.51
CA VAL A 123 -23.32 6.89 -0.83
C VAL A 123 -23.96 7.57 0.36
N ARG A 124 -23.28 7.57 1.51
CA ARG A 124 -23.70 8.24 2.75
C ARG A 124 -22.54 9.02 3.34
N GLY A 125 -22.85 9.89 4.30
CA GLY A 125 -21.85 10.69 5.02
C GLY A 125 -20.81 9.81 5.77
N TYR A 126 -19.55 10.21 5.74
CA TYR A 126 -18.42 9.46 6.30
C TYR A 126 -18.67 8.97 7.75
N ASN A 127 -19.26 9.80 8.59
CA ASN A 127 -19.47 9.49 10.01
C ASN A 127 -20.69 8.60 10.28
N GLU A 128 -21.45 8.19 9.26
CA GLU A 128 -22.70 7.46 9.42
C GLU A 128 -22.53 5.92 9.49
N LEU A 129 -21.30 5.39 9.44
CA LEU A 129 -21.08 3.95 9.41
C LEU A 129 -21.67 3.22 10.63
N VAL A 130 -21.41 3.72 11.84
CA VAL A 130 -21.87 3.07 13.09
C VAL A 130 -23.41 3.09 13.17
N ASP A 131 -24.02 4.21 12.81
CA ASP A 131 -25.48 4.33 12.79
C ASP A 131 -26.10 3.40 11.73
N ALA A 132 -25.44 3.26 10.56
CA ALA A 132 -25.86 2.32 9.55
C ALA A 132 -25.79 0.86 10.01
N VAL A 133 -24.75 0.50 10.75
CA VAL A 133 -24.62 -0.84 11.35
C VAL A 133 -25.76 -1.09 12.33
N HIS A 134 -26.05 -0.14 13.23
CA HIS A 134 -27.15 -0.29 14.21
C HIS A 134 -28.55 -0.36 13.56
N ALA A 135 -28.72 0.24 12.38
CA ALA A 135 -29.98 0.25 11.65
C ALA A 135 -30.24 -1.05 10.85
N LEU A 136 -29.26 -1.95 10.75
CA LEU A 136 -29.42 -3.20 10.01
C LEU A 136 -30.37 -4.17 10.70
N PRO A 137 -31.02 -5.08 9.92
CA PRO A 137 -31.83 -6.15 10.47
C PRO A 137 -31.06 -7.04 11.45
N ALA A 138 -31.72 -7.50 12.52
CA ALA A 138 -31.10 -8.31 13.57
C ALA A 138 -30.62 -9.70 13.11
N ASP A 139 -31.01 -10.15 11.92
CA ASP A 139 -30.61 -11.42 11.33
C ASP A 139 -29.34 -11.31 10.48
N GLU A 140 -28.80 -10.11 10.31
CA GLU A 140 -27.47 -9.96 9.70
C GLU A 140 -26.39 -10.57 10.58
N VAL A 141 -25.43 -11.25 9.94
CA VAL A 141 -24.30 -11.93 10.60
C VAL A 141 -23.02 -11.30 10.09
N PHE A 142 -22.30 -10.58 10.93
CA PHE A 142 -21.06 -9.92 10.54
C PHE A 142 -19.86 -10.86 10.56
N LEU A 143 -19.05 -10.82 9.49
CA LEU A 143 -17.67 -11.29 9.55
C LEU A 143 -16.82 -10.20 10.21
N VAL A 144 -16.09 -10.54 11.28
CA VAL A 144 -15.31 -9.58 12.07
C VAL A 144 -13.86 -10.04 12.20
N ASP A 145 -12.95 -9.21 11.73
CA ASP A 145 -11.52 -9.37 12.01
C ASP A 145 -11.19 -8.68 13.35
N GLU A 146 -11.14 -9.47 14.42
CA GLU A 146 -10.89 -8.96 15.76
C GLU A 146 -9.50 -8.31 15.93
N LYS A 147 -8.56 -8.54 14.98
CA LYS A 147 -7.22 -7.97 15.03
C LYS A 147 -7.14 -6.61 14.34
N ALA A 148 -8.02 -6.36 13.36
CA ALA A 148 -8.01 -5.16 12.53
C ALA A 148 -9.14 -4.17 12.86
N THR A 149 -10.24 -4.64 13.49
CA THR A 149 -11.39 -3.79 13.78
C THR A 149 -11.14 -2.94 15.03
N ASN A 150 -11.35 -1.63 14.93
CA ASN A 150 -11.29 -0.74 16.10
C ASN A 150 -12.40 -1.04 17.10
N TYR A 151 -12.22 -0.64 18.37
CA TYR A 151 -13.09 -1.05 19.48
C TYR A 151 -14.52 -0.51 19.35
N ASP A 152 -14.71 0.71 18.88
CA ASP A 152 -16.05 1.32 18.78
C ASP A 152 -16.87 0.62 17.70
N LEU A 153 -16.28 0.38 16.54
CA LEU A 153 -16.92 -0.39 15.48
C LEU A 153 -17.16 -1.84 15.92
N TYR A 154 -16.18 -2.48 16.58
CA TYR A 154 -16.35 -3.82 17.13
C TYR A 154 -17.56 -3.91 18.06
N THR A 155 -17.77 -2.92 18.93
CA THR A 155 -18.91 -2.86 19.83
C THR A 155 -20.23 -2.78 19.08
N ALA A 156 -20.30 -1.96 18.01
CA ALA A 156 -21.48 -1.87 17.16
C ALA A 156 -21.77 -3.19 16.43
N LEU A 157 -20.74 -3.82 15.85
CA LEU A 157 -20.86 -5.07 15.12
C LEU A 157 -21.30 -6.23 16.04
N THR A 158 -20.81 -6.29 17.28
CA THR A 158 -21.16 -7.35 18.25
C THR A 158 -22.55 -7.20 18.87
N ALA A 159 -23.27 -6.12 18.58
CA ALA A 159 -24.71 -6.02 18.82
C ALA A 159 -25.52 -6.96 17.90
N HIS A 160 -24.93 -7.39 16.79
CA HIS A 160 -25.44 -8.42 15.88
C HIS A 160 -24.77 -9.77 16.14
N LYS A 161 -25.18 -10.79 15.40
CA LYS A 161 -24.44 -12.06 15.34
C LYS A 161 -23.12 -11.86 14.62
N THR A 162 -22.04 -12.46 15.09
CA THR A 162 -20.72 -12.35 14.49
C THR A 162 -20.08 -13.70 14.23
N VAL A 163 -19.26 -13.76 13.20
CA VAL A 163 -18.31 -14.83 12.91
C VAL A 163 -16.93 -14.21 12.90
N ALA A 164 -16.00 -14.76 13.67
CA ALA A 164 -14.62 -14.29 13.68
C ALA A 164 -13.88 -14.80 12.43
N GLY A 165 -13.19 -13.91 11.74
CA GLY A 165 -12.41 -14.24 10.54
C GLY A 165 -11.74 -13.02 9.94
N ALA A 166 -10.73 -13.25 9.10
CA ALA A 166 -10.05 -12.17 8.39
C ALA A 166 -10.95 -11.55 7.30
N ASP A 167 -10.74 -10.28 6.99
CA ASP A 167 -11.38 -9.62 5.86
C ASP A 167 -10.98 -10.34 4.55
N PRO A 168 -11.95 -10.93 3.80
CA PRO A 168 -11.66 -11.68 2.60
C PRO A 168 -11.09 -10.83 1.45
N ILE A 169 -11.27 -9.51 1.50
CA ILE A 169 -10.77 -8.60 0.47
C ILE A 169 -9.24 -8.65 0.41
N PHE A 170 -8.54 -8.86 1.53
CA PHE A 170 -7.08 -9.00 1.52
C PHE A 170 -6.61 -10.16 0.63
N ALA A 171 -7.29 -11.29 0.69
CA ALA A 171 -6.97 -12.43 -0.17
C ALA A 171 -7.39 -12.17 -1.62
N LEU A 172 -8.59 -11.64 -1.84
CA LEU A 172 -9.13 -11.37 -3.17
C LEU A 172 -8.26 -10.37 -3.96
N LYS A 173 -7.89 -9.22 -3.36
CA LYS A 173 -7.04 -8.22 -4.02
C LYS A 173 -5.59 -8.67 -4.19
N GLY A 174 -5.14 -9.60 -3.36
CA GLY A 174 -3.81 -10.20 -3.45
C GLY A 174 -3.60 -11.00 -4.74
N ILE A 175 -4.66 -11.59 -5.28
CA ILE A 175 -4.65 -12.36 -6.54
C ILE A 175 -5.08 -11.44 -7.68
N LYS A 176 -4.11 -10.91 -8.42
CA LYS A 176 -4.36 -10.00 -9.56
C LYS A 176 -4.99 -10.76 -10.71
N ASN A 177 -6.02 -10.15 -11.35
CA ASN A 177 -6.62 -10.68 -12.56
C ASN A 177 -5.75 -10.40 -13.81
N GLU A 178 -6.12 -10.97 -14.96
CA GLU A 178 -5.33 -10.84 -16.20
C GLU A 178 -5.16 -9.38 -16.67
N THR A 179 -6.17 -8.53 -16.47
CA THR A 179 -6.10 -7.11 -16.83
C THR A 179 -5.14 -6.36 -15.92
N GLU A 180 -5.23 -6.57 -14.60
CA GLU A 180 -4.30 -6.00 -13.63
C GLU A 180 -2.86 -6.47 -13.91
N LEU A 181 -2.65 -7.77 -14.20
CA LEU A 181 -1.32 -8.30 -14.54
C LEU A 181 -0.75 -7.70 -15.81
N LYS A 182 -1.57 -7.54 -16.85
CA LYS A 182 -1.16 -6.87 -18.09
C LYS A 182 -0.73 -5.42 -17.82
N ASN A 183 -1.54 -4.70 -17.09
CA ASN A 183 -1.30 -3.29 -16.76
C ASN A 183 -0.08 -3.11 -15.85
N ILE A 184 0.10 -3.98 -14.84
CA ILE A 184 1.31 -3.99 -14.00
C ILE A 184 2.57 -4.22 -14.82
N ARG A 185 2.57 -5.14 -15.78
CA ARG A 185 3.72 -5.37 -16.66
C ARG A 185 4.05 -4.13 -17.48
N GLU A 186 3.04 -3.48 -18.06
CA GLU A 186 3.22 -2.22 -18.79
C GLU A 186 3.76 -1.10 -17.89
N CYS A 187 3.21 -0.96 -16.69
CA CYS A 187 3.67 -0.01 -15.68
C CYS A 187 5.17 -0.18 -15.37
N HIS A 188 5.60 -1.43 -15.12
CA HIS A 188 7.01 -1.73 -14.82
C HIS A 188 7.95 -1.51 -16.02
N ILE A 189 7.46 -1.64 -17.25
CA ILE A 189 8.24 -1.29 -18.44
C ILE A 189 8.46 0.24 -18.49
N ARG A 190 7.41 1.03 -18.28
CA ARG A 190 7.50 2.51 -18.28
C ARG A 190 8.44 2.99 -17.17
N ASP A 191 8.24 2.54 -15.95
CA ASP A 191 9.08 2.94 -14.83
C ASP A 191 10.52 2.42 -14.98
N GLY A 192 10.71 1.20 -15.50
CA GLY A 192 12.02 0.66 -15.82
C GLY A 192 12.80 1.53 -16.81
N VAL A 193 12.14 2.12 -17.80
CA VAL A 193 12.77 3.10 -18.72
C VAL A 193 13.20 4.35 -17.96
N ALA A 194 12.37 4.87 -17.05
CA ALA A 194 12.73 6.03 -16.22
C ALA A 194 13.96 5.75 -15.35
N VAL A 195 13.99 4.58 -14.68
CA VAL A 195 15.12 4.15 -13.83
C VAL A 195 16.40 3.98 -14.64
N VAL A 196 16.34 3.39 -15.83
CA VAL A 196 17.53 3.25 -16.71
C VAL A 196 18.03 4.62 -17.17
N ARG A 197 17.14 5.52 -17.59
CA ARG A 197 17.53 6.89 -17.96
C ARG A 197 18.14 7.65 -16.78
N PHE A 198 17.59 7.49 -15.59
CA PHE A 198 18.18 8.04 -14.37
C PHE A 198 19.59 7.49 -14.13
N GLN A 199 19.80 6.19 -14.26
CA GLN A 199 21.13 5.58 -14.11
C GLN A 199 22.12 6.19 -15.10
N MET A 200 21.74 6.38 -16.36
CA MET A 200 22.60 7.02 -17.37
C MET A 200 22.97 8.45 -16.98
N ASP A 201 22.02 9.22 -16.42
CA ASP A 201 22.29 10.57 -15.93
C ASP A 201 23.22 10.57 -14.73
N LEU A 202 23.03 9.64 -13.80
CA LEU A 202 23.88 9.47 -12.62
C LEU A 202 25.32 9.15 -13.05
N GLU A 203 25.51 8.15 -13.90
CA GLU A 203 26.83 7.76 -14.40
C GLU A 203 27.53 8.92 -15.13
N LYS A 204 26.79 9.66 -15.94
CA LYS A 204 27.32 10.85 -16.63
C LYS A 204 27.73 11.95 -15.63
N ALA A 205 26.88 12.26 -14.66
CA ALA A 205 27.17 13.30 -13.66
C ALA A 205 28.41 12.94 -12.82
N LEU A 206 28.55 11.68 -12.41
CA LEU A 206 29.72 11.20 -11.69
C LEU A 206 30.99 11.27 -12.56
N ALA A 207 30.92 10.88 -13.82
CA ALA A 207 32.05 10.97 -14.75
C ALA A 207 32.49 12.42 -15.03
N GLU A 208 31.55 13.36 -15.01
CA GLU A 208 31.82 14.81 -15.11
C GLU A 208 32.35 15.42 -13.80
N GLY A 209 32.44 14.65 -12.72
CA GLY A 209 32.90 15.12 -11.41
C GLY A 209 31.92 16.03 -10.69
N LYS A 210 30.62 15.96 -11.04
CA LYS A 210 29.60 16.73 -10.35
C LYS A 210 29.44 16.26 -8.91
N GLN A 211 29.41 17.22 -8.00
CA GLN A 211 29.04 16.96 -6.62
C GLN A 211 27.50 16.82 -6.55
N LEU A 212 27.04 15.65 -6.13
CA LEU A 212 25.63 15.31 -5.95
C LEU A 212 25.33 15.07 -4.48
N THR A 213 24.11 15.30 -4.09
CA THR A 213 23.55 14.96 -2.77
C THR A 213 22.45 13.91 -2.93
N GLU A 214 22.02 13.32 -1.84
CA GLU A 214 20.89 12.36 -1.84
C GLU A 214 19.58 13.02 -2.34
N ILE A 215 19.38 14.31 -2.05
CA ILE A 215 18.23 15.08 -2.57
C ILE A 215 18.33 15.28 -4.09
N ASP A 216 19.53 15.50 -4.62
CA ASP A 216 19.72 15.60 -6.08
C ASP A 216 19.37 14.30 -6.79
N ILE A 217 19.66 13.14 -6.15
CA ILE A 217 19.31 11.82 -6.69
C ILE A 217 17.79 11.66 -6.80
N ASP A 218 17.04 12.00 -5.76
CA ASP A 218 15.58 11.99 -5.79
C ASP A 218 15.05 12.90 -6.91
N THR A 219 15.52 14.14 -6.97
CA THR A 219 15.13 15.12 -8.00
C THR A 219 15.41 14.61 -9.43
N MET A 220 16.57 13.99 -9.65
CA MET A 220 16.94 13.43 -10.94
C MET A 220 16.00 12.31 -11.37
N LEU A 221 15.62 11.44 -10.43
CA LEU A 221 14.74 10.31 -10.68
C LEU A 221 13.29 10.76 -10.96
N GLN A 222 12.74 11.66 -10.12
CA GLN A 222 11.41 12.23 -10.31
C GLN A 222 11.28 12.90 -11.69
N LYS A 223 12.32 13.62 -12.12
CA LYS A 223 12.34 14.21 -13.47
C LYS A 223 12.18 13.16 -14.57
N ARG A 224 12.84 12.00 -14.45
CA ARG A 224 12.73 10.94 -15.45
C ARG A 224 11.39 10.23 -15.42
N ARG A 225 10.77 10.09 -14.25
CA ARG A 225 9.42 9.58 -14.12
C ARG A 225 8.38 10.51 -14.71
N ALA A 226 8.52 11.82 -14.48
CA ALA A 226 7.61 12.83 -15.04
C ALA A 226 7.58 12.84 -16.60
N GLU A 227 8.61 12.28 -17.25
CA GLU A 227 8.63 12.09 -18.70
C GLU A 227 7.82 10.86 -19.18
N MET A 228 7.41 9.98 -18.25
CA MET A 228 6.74 8.72 -18.59
C MET A 228 5.22 8.90 -18.71
N PRO A 229 4.59 8.27 -19.72
CA PRO A 229 3.13 8.34 -19.87
C PRO A 229 2.42 7.76 -18.64
N GLY A 230 1.38 8.46 -18.18
CA GLY A 230 0.52 8.00 -17.10
C GLY A 230 1.11 8.11 -15.69
N TYR A 231 2.35 8.56 -15.52
CA TYR A 231 2.90 8.87 -14.20
C TYR A 231 2.18 10.09 -13.59
N PHE A 232 1.83 10.02 -12.30
CA PHE A 232 1.18 11.14 -11.64
C PHE A 232 1.75 11.50 -10.26
N GLU A 233 2.41 10.57 -9.57
CA GLU A 233 3.14 10.83 -8.32
C GLU A 233 4.08 9.66 -7.98
N ASP A 234 4.98 9.83 -7.00
CA ASP A 234 5.76 8.72 -6.46
C ASP A 234 4.86 7.78 -5.64
N SER A 235 5.20 6.48 -5.57
CA SER A 235 4.47 5.51 -4.77
C SER A 235 4.86 5.54 -3.29
N PHE A 236 6.00 6.11 -2.99
CA PHE A 236 6.50 6.47 -1.66
C PHE A 236 7.65 7.47 -1.81
N SER A 237 7.99 8.17 -0.72
CA SER A 237 9.13 9.10 -0.73
C SER A 237 10.41 8.35 -1.06
N THR A 238 11.13 8.77 -2.09
CA THR A 238 12.37 8.11 -2.54
C THR A 238 13.38 8.00 -1.39
N ILE A 239 13.92 6.81 -1.21
CA ILE A 239 15.03 6.54 -0.30
C ILE A 239 16.32 6.55 -1.12
N ALA A 240 16.95 7.70 -1.23
CA ALA A 240 18.28 7.82 -1.80
C ALA A 240 19.27 7.85 -0.64
N ALA A 241 20.00 6.75 -0.42
CA ALA A 241 20.79 6.56 0.79
C ALA A 241 22.24 6.21 0.46
N TYR A 242 23.15 7.11 0.81
CA TYR A 242 24.59 6.94 0.59
C TYR A 242 25.29 6.40 1.86
N GLY A 243 26.15 5.43 1.70
CA GLY A 243 26.98 4.92 2.77
C GLY A 243 26.19 4.43 3.98
N ALA A 244 26.40 5.01 5.16
CA ALA A 244 25.76 4.58 6.41
C ALA A 244 24.24 4.81 6.44
N ASN A 245 23.72 5.79 5.69
CA ASN A 245 22.29 6.07 5.64
C ASN A 245 21.51 4.89 5.08
N ALA A 246 22.10 4.10 4.18
CA ALA A 246 21.50 2.88 3.62
C ALA A 246 21.24 1.77 4.65
N ALA A 247 21.71 1.89 5.88
CA ALA A 247 21.37 0.98 6.98
C ALA A 247 20.00 1.25 7.60
N MET A 248 19.36 2.36 7.27
CA MET A 248 18.03 2.76 7.74
C MET A 248 17.00 2.49 6.62
N MET A 249 16.09 1.54 6.86
CA MET A 249 15.13 1.05 5.85
C MET A 249 14.17 2.12 5.33
N HIS A 250 13.83 3.10 6.16
CA HIS A 250 12.95 4.21 5.82
C HIS A 250 13.69 5.54 5.97
N TYR A 251 14.96 5.57 5.50
CA TYR A 251 15.72 6.80 5.45
C TYR A 251 15.07 7.80 4.50
N HIS A 252 15.04 9.05 4.92
CA HIS A 252 14.58 10.15 4.09
C HIS A 252 15.57 11.31 4.19
N ALA A 253 16.11 11.73 3.05
CA ALA A 253 16.98 12.89 2.96
C ALA A 253 16.12 14.17 2.96
N GLU A 254 16.28 15.01 3.98
CA GLU A 254 15.49 16.23 4.14
C GLU A 254 16.34 17.35 4.74
N GLY A 255 16.26 18.55 4.17
CA GLY A 255 16.95 19.73 4.69
C GLY A 255 18.44 19.49 4.89
N ASP A 256 18.91 19.64 6.14
CA ASP A 256 20.30 19.42 6.52
C ASP A 256 20.66 17.94 6.76
N VAL A 257 19.66 17.05 6.82
CA VAL A 257 19.84 15.60 6.91
C VAL A 257 19.97 15.03 5.51
N ASN A 258 21.16 15.18 4.93
CA ASN A 258 21.38 14.92 3.51
C ASN A 258 22.90 14.78 3.27
N SER A 259 23.32 13.64 2.75
CA SER A 259 24.73 13.36 2.49
C SER A 259 25.15 13.79 1.09
N VAL A 260 26.38 14.31 1.00
CA VAL A 260 27.08 14.45 -0.28
C VAL A 260 27.60 13.07 -0.71
N ILE A 261 27.39 12.73 -1.97
CA ILE A 261 27.82 11.46 -2.56
C ILE A 261 29.29 11.59 -2.94
N GLU A 262 30.14 10.93 -2.16
CA GLU A 262 31.56 10.85 -2.45
C GLU A 262 31.83 9.85 -3.59
N PRO A 263 32.92 10.00 -4.38
CA PRO A 263 33.21 9.09 -5.50
C PRO A 263 33.79 7.75 -5.02
N ARG A 264 33.07 7.06 -4.13
CA ARG A 264 33.39 5.73 -3.58
C ARG A 264 32.18 5.05 -2.98
N GLY A 265 32.22 3.71 -2.89
CA GLY A 265 31.22 2.94 -2.18
C GLY A 265 29.91 2.80 -2.96
N PHE A 266 28.81 2.61 -2.22
CA PHE A 266 27.49 2.38 -2.77
C PHE A 266 26.52 3.51 -2.46
N LEU A 267 25.62 3.76 -3.43
CA LEU A 267 24.38 4.51 -3.29
C LEU A 267 23.23 3.52 -3.45
N LEU A 268 22.39 3.38 -2.43
CA LEU A 268 21.12 2.66 -2.51
C LEU A 268 20.03 3.64 -2.90
N VAL A 269 19.21 3.27 -3.89
CA VAL A 269 18.04 4.06 -4.31
C VAL A 269 16.84 3.13 -4.33
N ASP A 270 15.96 3.33 -3.36
CA ASP A 270 14.67 2.65 -3.25
C ASP A 270 13.57 3.64 -3.61
N ASN A 271 12.75 3.29 -4.57
CA ASN A 271 11.89 4.24 -5.26
C ASN A 271 10.74 3.55 -5.98
N GLY A 272 9.69 4.28 -6.26
CA GLY A 272 8.55 3.77 -7.01
C GLY A 272 7.66 4.89 -7.54
N GLY A 273 6.77 4.56 -8.46
CA GLY A 273 5.83 5.50 -9.06
C GLY A 273 4.41 4.97 -9.13
N GLN A 274 3.46 5.88 -9.02
CA GLN A 274 2.05 5.66 -9.30
C GLN A 274 1.78 6.05 -10.75
N TYR A 275 1.17 5.13 -11.48
CA TYR A 275 0.81 5.29 -12.90
C TYR A 275 -0.68 4.98 -13.11
N ASP A 276 -1.22 5.45 -14.21
CA ASP A 276 -2.59 5.12 -14.65
C ASP A 276 -2.84 3.61 -14.87
N CYS A 277 -1.78 2.81 -14.90
CA CYS A 277 -1.80 1.38 -15.15
C CYS A 277 -1.19 0.53 -14.02
N GLY A 278 -0.80 1.12 -12.89
CA GLY A 278 -0.26 0.36 -11.76
C GLY A 278 0.64 1.15 -10.83
N THR A 279 1.21 0.44 -9.89
CA THR A 279 2.18 0.93 -8.90
C THR A 279 3.49 0.21 -9.11
N THR A 280 4.63 0.90 -8.98
CA THR A 280 5.95 0.29 -8.97
C THR A 280 6.66 0.50 -7.63
N ASP A 281 7.59 -0.40 -7.36
CA ASP A 281 8.47 -0.37 -6.19
C ASP A 281 9.77 -1.06 -6.62
N ILE A 282 10.84 -0.29 -6.77
CA ILE A 282 12.10 -0.73 -7.38
C ILE A 282 13.27 -0.23 -6.56
N THR A 283 14.07 -1.15 -6.02
CA THR A 283 15.34 -0.80 -5.37
C THR A 283 16.52 -1.17 -6.25
N ARG A 284 17.52 -0.30 -6.30
CA ARG A 284 18.83 -0.56 -6.91
C ARG A 284 19.96 -0.01 -6.03
N THR A 285 21.07 -0.74 -6.02
CA THR A 285 22.30 -0.32 -5.33
C THR A 285 23.39 -0.07 -6.38
N TYR A 286 23.78 1.18 -6.54
CA TYR A 286 24.72 1.63 -7.56
C TYR A 286 26.13 1.80 -6.96
N PRO A 287 27.19 1.29 -7.61
CA PRO A 287 28.56 1.69 -7.26
C PRO A 287 28.79 3.12 -7.76
N VAL A 288 29.16 4.02 -6.87
CA VAL A 288 29.47 5.42 -7.22
C VAL A 288 30.97 5.71 -7.27
N GLY A 289 31.79 4.66 -7.20
CA GLY A 289 33.25 4.70 -7.29
C GLY A 289 33.88 3.39 -6.82
N PRO A 290 35.17 3.38 -6.47
CA PRO A 290 35.87 2.17 -6.01
C PRO A 290 35.20 1.53 -4.79
N LEU A 291 35.11 0.22 -4.82
CA LEU A 291 34.54 -0.61 -3.74
C LEU A 291 35.63 -1.36 -3.02
N THR A 292 35.50 -1.52 -1.71
CA THR A 292 36.30 -2.43 -0.89
C THR A 292 35.91 -3.90 -1.17
N ASP A 293 36.80 -4.83 -0.81
CA ASP A 293 36.54 -6.28 -0.91
C ASP A 293 35.30 -6.68 -0.07
N ASN A 294 35.10 -6.06 1.08
CA ASN A 294 33.94 -6.34 1.92
C ASN A 294 32.65 -5.90 1.25
N GLU A 295 32.58 -4.69 0.69
CA GLU A 295 31.42 -4.21 -0.06
C GLU A 295 31.06 -5.14 -1.21
N ARG A 296 32.05 -5.61 -1.99
CA ARG A 296 31.85 -6.59 -3.07
C ARG A 296 31.30 -7.91 -2.57
N ARG A 297 31.83 -8.43 -1.44
CA ARG A 297 31.36 -9.68 -0.82
C ARG A 297 29.92 -9.57 -0.35
N TYR A 298 29.57 -8.52 0.41
CA TYR A 298 28.21 -8.32 0.91
C TYR A 298 27.23 -8.14 -0.23
N TYR A 299 27.56 -7.35 -1.23
CA TYR A 299 26.72 -7.19 -2.42
C TYR A 299 26.48 -8.55 -3.10
N THR A 300 27.51 -9.36 -3.26
CA THR A 300 27.40 -10.69 -3.89
C THR A 300 26.50 -11.62 -3.08
N TRP A 301 26.63 -11.65 -1.76
CA TRP A 301 25.79 -12.49 -0.90
C TRP A 301 24.31 -12.05 -0.93
N VAL A 302 24.05 -10.76 -0.93
CA VAL A 302 22.68 -10.23 -1.07
C VAL A 302 22.13 -10.53 -2.47
N LEU A 303 22.93 -10.42 -3.52
CA LEU A 303 22.53 -10.82 -4.87
C LEU A 303 22.20 -12.32 -4.95
N GLN A 304 22.99 -13.18 -4.32
CA GLN A 304 22.67 -14.63 -4.20
C GLN A 304 21.33 -14.83 -3.49
N SER A 305 21.08 -14.14 -2.37
CA SER A 305 19.82 -14.17 -1.65
C SER A 305 18.64 -13.76 -2.53
N HIS A 306 18.80 -12.71 -3.32
CA HIS A 306 17.79 -12.25 -4.27
C HIS A 306 17.49 -13.28 -5.36
N ILE A 307 18.55 -13.88 -5.94
CA ILE A 307 18.42 -14.92 -6.99
C ILE A 307 17.76 -16.17 -6.41
N ASP A 308 18.17 -16.64 -5.23
CA ASP A 308 17.60 -17.83 -4.61
C ASP A 308 16.12 -17.64 -4.29
N MET A 309 15.73 -16.47 -3.78
CA MET A 309 14.34 -16.12 -3.55
C MET A 309 13.54 -16.06 -4.86
N ALA A 310 14.08 -15.44 -5.91
CA ALA A 310 13.42 -15.32 -7.20
C ALA A 310 13.24 -16.68 -7.91
N ARG A 311 14.07 -17.67 -7.59
CA ARG A 311 14.03 -19.03 -8.15
C ARG A 311 13.32 -20.02 -7.25
N ALA A 312 12.85 -19.61 -6.07
CA ALA A 312 12.21 -20.50 -5.12
C ALA A 312 10.96 -21.15 -5.73
N VAL A 313 10.87 -22.46 -5.63
CA VAL A 313 9.67 -23.25 -5.95
C VAL A 313 9.09 -23.73 -4.64
N PHE A 314 7.81 -23.48 -4.42
CA PHE A 314 7.15 -23.74 -3.15
C PHE A 314 5.74 -24.27 -3.36
N LEU A 315 5.18 -24.90 -2.34
CA LEU A 315 3.85 -25.48 -2.37
C LEU A 315 2.78 -24.39 -2.15
N ASP A 316 1.58 -24.67 -2.62
CA ASP A 316 0.40 -23.87 -2.28
C ASP A 316 0.28 -23.71 -0.75
N TYR A 317 -0.20 -22.58 -0.31
CA TYR A 317 -0.32 -22.19 1.11
C TYR A 317 1.02 -21.97 1.84
N CYS A 318 2.14 -21.99 1.16
CA CYS A 318 3.41 -21.55 1.73
C CYS A 318 3.35 -20.07 2.08
N THR A 319 3.67 -19.72 3.32
CA THR A 319 3.64 -18.32 3.76
C THR A 319 4.93 -17.59 3.45
N GLY A 320 4.88 -16.26 3.36
CA GLY A 320 6.08 -15.42 3.20
C GLY A 320 7.12 -15.66 4.31
N PHE A 321 6.71 -16.01 5.52
CA PHE A 321 7.60 -16.37 6.61
C PHE A 321 8.48 -17.60 6.31
N ALA A 322 7.92 -18.61 5.65
CA ALA A 322 8.70 -19.78 5.23
C ALA A 322 9.64 -19.45 4.06
N LEU A 323 9.18 -18.63 3.11
CA LEU A 323 9.97 -18.17 1.97
C LEU A 323 11.15 -17.26 2.36
N ASP A 324 11.02 -16.49 3.44
CA ASP A 324 12.07 -15.62 3.98
C ASP A 324 13.39 -16.38 4.19
N THR A 325 13.32 -17.67 4.55
CA THR A 325 14.50 -18.53 4.72
C THR A 325 15.30 -18.70 3.43
N CYS A 326 14.64 -18.72 2.26
CA CYS A 326 15.33 -18.81 0.97
C CYS A 326 16.21 -17.59 0.71
N ALA A 327 15.76 -16.42 1.10
CA ALA A 327 16.53 -15.18 0.97
C ALA A 327 17.62 -15.06 2.05
N ARG A 328 17.36 -15.49 3.29
CA ARG A 328 18.33 -15.37 4.38
C ARG A 328 19.42 -16.44 4.36
N GLY A 329 19.15 -17.61 3.79
CA GLY A 329 20.08 -18.73 3.75
C GLY A 329 21.48 -18.37 3.26
N PRO A 330 21.65 -17.74 2.09
CA PRO A 330 22.95 -17.34 1.56
C PRO A 330 23.74 -16.41 2.50
N VAL A 331 23.11 -15.41 3.11
CA VAL A 331 23.80 -14.51 4.04
C VAL A 331 24.09 -15.19 5.39
N TRP A 332 23.20 -16.05 5.89
CA TRP A 332 23.42 -16.81 7.12
C TRP A 332 24.62 -17.77 7.01
N ALA A 333 24.87 -18.33 5.83
CA ALA A 333 26.03 -19.17 5.57
C ALA A 333 27.36 -18.44 5.88
N HIS A 334 27.36 -17.11 5.82
CA HIS A 334 28.47 -16.25 6.14
C HIS A 334 28.37 -15.59 7.52
N LYS A 335 27.47 -16.05 8.39
CA LYS A 335 27.19 -15.52 9.73
C LYS A 335 26.75 -14.05 9.73
N VAL A 336 26.11 -13.64 8.66
CA VAL A 336 25.55 -12.29 8.47
C VAL A 336 24.03 -12.37 8.46
N ASN A 337 23.38 -11.31 8.88
CA ASN A 337 21.93 -11.15 8.80
C ASN A 337 21.57 -9.70 8.55
N TYR A 338 20.40 -9.46 7.97
CA TYR A 338 19.79 -8.14 7.89
C TYR A 338 18.56 -8.08 8.80
N ARG A 339 18.28 -6.89 9.38
CA ARG A 339 17.24 -6.69 10.41
C ARG A 339 16.01 -5.98 9.87
N CYS A 340 15.59 -6.35 8.67
CA CYS A 340 14.41 -5.81 8.01
C CYS A 340 13.57 -6.95 7.44
N GLY A 341 12.39 -6.62 6.90
CA GLY A 341 11.62 -7.53 6.06
C GLY A 341 12.39 -7.89 4.79
N THR A 342 12.16 -9.07 4.24
CA THR A 342 12.81 -9.51 3.01
C THR A 342 12.15 -8.90 1.78
N GLY A 343 10.83 -8.72 1.82
CA GLY A 343 10.06 -8.15 0.72
C GLY A 343 8.56 -8.27 0.95
N HIS A 344 7.82 -7.75 0.01
CA HIS A 344 6.35 -7.71 0.04
C HIS A 344 5.78 -7.68 -1.39
N GLY A 345 4.47 -7.86 -1.51
CA GLY A 345 3.76 -7.63 -2.74
C GLY A 345 3.55 -6.15 -3.03
N VAL A 346 3.24 -5.83 -4.28
CA VAL A 346 2.89 -4.48 -4.71
C VAL A 346 1.40 -4.45 -5.05
N GLY A 347 0.72 -3.38 -4.63
CA GLY A 347 -0.69 -3.14 -4.92
C GLY A 347 -0.92 -2.76 -6.39
N PHE A 348 -2.18 -2.45 -6.71
CA PHE A 348 -2.58 -1.94 -8.02
C PHE A 348 -3.17 -0.54 -7.85
N ILE A 349 -2.38 0.48 -8.16
CA ILE A 349 -2.73 1.89 -7.93
C ILE A 349 -3.15 2.11 -6.46
N SER A 350 -2.26 1.69 -5.55
CA SER A 350 -2.48 1.84 -4.10
C SER A 350 -1.18 1.73 -3.34
#